data_e744aa8f712370e4149f5c25e33cb8c5
#
_entry.id   e744aa8f712370e4149f5c25e33cb8c5
#
_cell.length_a   1.000
_cell.length_b   1.000
_cell.length_c   1.000
_cell.angle_alpha   90.00
_cell.angle_beta   90.00
_cell.angle_gamma   90.00
#
_symmetry.space_group_name_H-M   'P 1'
#
loop_
_entity.id
_entity.type
_entity.pdbx_description
1 polymer ?
#
loop_
_entity_poly.entity_id
_entity_poly.type
_entity_poly.pdbx_seq_one_letter_code
_entity_poly.pdbx_strand_id
1 'polypeptide(L)'
;MALVLAVPAGALGASTLRGKVQVLEKDGQRAQDTADAVVWVEGPPPARARTAGATVAMKSKAFLPRVTVVGVGASVEFPNQDAIFHNVFSVSGENRFDLQLYKKPKTASKVFEHPGVVRIYCNIHPQMSGFVLVRDNPFWAKVTADGSYRIPDVPAGTWVLKAWHERAGESAQTVQVKDAGTLETSFTLDASKFKRAPHKNKFGKDYEVGEKY
;
A
#
# COMPACT_ATOMS: atom_id res chain seq x y z
N MET A 1 22.22 -31.85 -42.75
CA MET A 1 21.53 -31.80 -41.44
C MET A 1 22.34 -30.87 -40.55
N ALA A 2 21.86 -29.62 -40.32
CA ALA A 2 22.51 -28.69 -39.42
C ALA A 2 21.89 -28.86 -38.03
N LEU A 3 22.72 -29.20 -37.06
CA LEU A 3 22.33 -29.36 -35.65
C LEU A 3 22.22 -27.96 -35.03
N VAL A 4 20.99 -27.46 -34.84
CA VAL A 4 20.72 -26.23 -34.10
C VAL A 4 20.85 -26.59 -32.62
N LEU A 5 21.98 -26.19 -32.01
CA LEU A 5 22.15 -26.22 -30.56
C LEU A 5 21.25 -25.18 -29.94
N ALA A 6 20.17 -25.62 -29.30
CA ALA A 6 19.35 -24.76 -28.44
C ALA A 6 20.19 -24.36 -27.22
N VAL A 7 20.57 -23.11 -27.13
CA VAL A 7 21.16 -22.49 -25.92
C VAL A 7 20.06 -22.48 -24.87
N PRO A 8 20.23 -23.12 -23.69
CA PRO A 8 19.24 -23.04 -22.64
C PRO A 8 19.15 -21.55 -22.22
N ALA A 9 17.95 -20.99 -22.23
CA ALA A 9 17.68 -19.72 -21.62
C ALA A 9 18.02 -19.87 -20.12
N GLY A 10 19.19 -19.39 -19.73
CA GLY A 10 19.61 -19.36 -18.34
C GLY A 10 18.53 -18.65 -17.54
N ALA A 11 18.06 -19.25 -16.46
CA ALA A 11 17.18 -18.60 -15.52
C ALA A 11 17.87 -17.31 -15.08
N LEU A 12 17.36 -16.15 -15.47
CA LEU A 12 17.87 -14.87 -15.00
C LEU A 12 17.84 -14.88 -13.48
N GLY A 13 19.01 -14.74 -12.85
CA GLY A 13 19.13 -14.73 -11.40
C GLY A 13 18.27 -13.61 -10.83
N ALA A 14 17.59 -13.88 -9.72
CA ALA A 14 16.80 -12.89 -9.03
C ALA A 14 17.62 -12.26 -7.90
N SER A 15 17.47 -10.98 -7.70
CA SER A 15 18.17 -10.20 -6.67
C SER A 15 17.22 -9.74 -5.57
N THR A 16 17.77 -9.44 -4.41
CA THR A 16 17.06 -8.78 -3.32
C THR A 16 17.34 -7.28 -3.35
N LEU A 17 16.29 -6.46 -3.35
CA LEU A 17 16.41 -5.04 -3.06
C LEU A 17 16.15 -4.83 -1.56
N ARG A 18 17.02 -4.09 -0.89
CA ARG A 18 16.86 -3.73 0.52
C ARG A 18 17.37 -2.33 0.80
N GLY A 19 17.00 -1.78 1.93
CA GLY A 19 17.45 -0.47 2.36
C GLY A 19 16.63 0.09 3.49
N LYS A 20 16.71 1.41 3.66
CA LYS A 20 15.93 2.13 4.67
C LYS A 20 15.10 3.23 4.06
N VAL A 21 13.92 3.44 4.63
CA VAL A 21 13.09 4.62 4.41
C VAL A 21 13.11 5.46 5.68
N GLN A 22 13.38 6.74 5.52
CA GLN A 22 13.23 7.76 6.56
C GLN A 22 12.12 8.70 6.14
N VAL A 23 11.13 8.90 7.00
CA VAL A 23 10.12 9.95 6.84
C VAL A 23 10.47 11.06 7.82
N LEU A 24 10.72 12.26 7.30
CA LEU A 24 11.19 13.38 8.11
C LEU A 24 10.08 14.38 8.42
N GLU A 25 9.97 14.77 9.68
CA GLU A 25 9.11 15.84 10.17
C GLU A 25 9.74 17.22 9.91
N LYS A 26 8.99 18.30 10.21
CA LYS A 26 9.41 19.67 10.00
C LYS A 26 10.70 20.04 10.77
N ASP A 27 10.95 19.40 11.91
CA ASP A 27 12.15 19.58 12.73
C ASP A 27 13.33 18.68 12.31
N GLY A 28 13.17 17.94 11.21
CA GLY A 28 14.15 17.00 10.71
C GLY A 28 14.19 15.67 11.48
N GLN A 29 13.34 15.49 12.49
CA GLN A 29 13.26 14.23 13.21
C GLN A 29 12.53 13.17 12.36
N ARG A 30 12.84 11.91 12.65
CA ARG A 30 12.16 10.78 12.02
C ARG A 30 10.73 10.65 12.52
N ALA A 31 9.79 10.52 11.60
CA ALA A 31 8.39 10.31 11.89
C ALA A 31 8.14 8.96 12.60
N GLN A 32 7.24 8.94 13.58
CA GLN A 32 6.87 7.73 14.31
C GLN A 32 6.10 6.73 13.43
N ASP A 33 5.36 7.23 12.43
CA ASP A 33 4.58 6.43 11.48
C ASP A 33 5.37 6.00 10.22
N THR A 34 6.71 6.01 10.27
CA THR A 34 7.57 5.53 9.17
C THR A 34 7.20 4.12 8.70
N ALA A 35 6.69 3.26 9.58
CA ALA A 35 6.22 1.91 9.24
C ALA A 35 4.96 1.88 8.35
N ASP A 36 4.30 3.01 8.14
CA ASP A 36 3.21 3.15 7.17
C ASP A 36 3.74 3.40 5.74
N ALA A 37 5.04 3.56 5.56
CA ALA A 37 5.64 3.64 4.24
C ALA A 37 5.64 2.28 3.51
N VAL A 38 5.57 2.36 2.19
CA VAL A 38 5.59 1.20 1.28
C VAL A 38 6.62 1.46 0.18
N VAL A 39 7.41 0.44 -0.14
CA VAL A 39 8.37 0.46 -1.25
C VAL A 39 7.95 -0.58 -2.28
N TRP A 40 8.00 -0.26 -3.56
CA TRP A 40 7.69 -1.19 -4.64
C TRP A 40 8.50 -0.91 -5.90
N VAL A 41 8.66 -1.93 -6.73
CA VAL A 41 9.20 -1.82 -8.09
C VAL A 41 8.05 -1.54 -9.04
N GLU A 42 8.17 -0.51 -9.87
CA GLU A 42 7.21 -0.21 -10.93
C GLU A 42 7.65 -0.89 -12.23
N GLY A 43 6.70 -1.45 -12.96
CA GLY A 43 6.95 -2.10 -14.23
C GLY A 43 5.87 -3.13 -14.57
N PRO A 44 5.97 -3.74 -15.75
CA PRO A 44 4.98 -4.73 -16.19
C PRO A 44 4.94 -5.90 -15.20
N PRO A 45 3.76 -6.43 -14.90
CA PRO A 45 3.64 -7.55 -13.99
C PRO A 45 4.34 -8.78 -14.57
N PRO A 46 5.10 -9.54 -13.77
CA PRO A 46 5.45 -10.89 -14.14
C PRO A 46 4.15 -11.69 -14.28
N ALA A 47 4.17 -12.78 -15.03
CA ALA A 47 3.00 -13.60 -15.39
C ALA A 47 2.11 -14.06 -14.19
N ARG A 48 2.51 -13.79 -12.95
CA ARG A 48 1.76 -14.08 -11.72
C ARG A 48 1.94 -12.98 -10.66
N ALA A 49 0.92 -12.14 -10.48
CA ALA A 49 0.82 -11.26 -9.31
C ALA A 49 0.42 -12.07 -8.06
N ARG A 50 0.81 -11.57 -6.86
CA ARG A 50 0.33 -12.12 -5.59
C ARG A 50 -1.12 -11.69 -5.39
N THR A 51 -2.04 -12.66 -5.33
CA THR A 51 -3.48 -12.41 -5.07
C THR A 51 -3.89 -12.75 -3.63
N ALA A 52 -2.92 -12.91 -2.73
CA ALA A 52 -3.24 -13.17 -1.32
C ALA A 52 -4.12 -12.05 -0.76
N GLY A 53 -5.23 -12.43 -0.13
CA GLY A 53 -6.13 -11.51 0.53
C GLY A 53 -5.51 -10.89 1.78
N ALA A 54 -6.17 -9.86 2.30
CA ALA A 54 -5.76 -9.16 3.52
C ALA A 54 -6.97 -8.85 4.40
N THR A 55 -6.71 -8.52 5.65
CA THR A 55 -7.71 -8.06 6.61
C THR A 55 -7.35 -6.67 7.12
N VAL A 56 -8.33 -5.77 7.10
CA VAL A 56 -8.27 -4.43 7.70
C VAL A 56 -9.39 -4.31 8.72
N ALA A 57 -9.11 -4.58 9.97
CA ALA A 57 -10.10 -4.53 11.03
C ALA A 57 -10.51 -3.09 11.37
N MET A 58 -11.79 -2.89 11.69
CA MET A 58 -12.27 -1.66 12.32
C MET A 58 -12.34 -1.87 13.82
N LYS A 59 -11.46 -1.20 14.55
CA LYS A 59 -11.34 -1.30 16.00
C LYS A 59 -10.97 0.03 16.61
N SER A 60 -11.63 0.41 17.70
CA SER A 60 -11.41 1.67 18.41
C SER A 60 -11.55 2.91 17.48
N LYS A 61 -12.51 2.87 16.56
CA LYS A 61 -12.74 3.89 15.52
C LYS A 61 -11.51 4.14 14.65
N ALA A 62 -10.78 3.06 14.28
CA ALA A 62 -9.62 3.09 13.40
C ALA A 62 -9.62 1.89 12.44
N PHE A 63 -9.01 2.05 11.28
CA PHE A 63 -8.64 0.95 10.38
C PHE A 63 -7.29 0.39 10.79
N LEU A 64 -7.20 -0.93 11.02
CA LEU A 64 -6.00 -1.62 11.49
C LEU A 64 -5.69 -2.88 10.64
N PRO A 65 -4.54 -2.94 9.98
CA PRO A 65 -3.50 -1.90 9.91
C PRO A 65 -3.99 -0.68 9.11
N ARG A 66 -3.40 0.49 9.38
CA ARG A 66 -3.76 1.73 8.69
C ARG A 66 -3.38 1.71 7.21
N VAL A 67 -2.27 1.09 6.87
CA VAL A 67 -1.78 0.89 5.50
C VAL A 67 -1.65 -0.59 5.22
N THR A 68 -2.33 -1.04 4.18
CA THR A 68 -2.32 -2.44 3.69
C THR A 68 -1.87 -2.46 2.24
N VAL A 69 -1.10 -3.47 1.85
CA VAL A 69 -0.69 -3.67 0.46
C VAL A 69 -1.23 -5.01 -0.02
N VAL A 70 -1.83 -5.02 -1.20
CA VAL A 70 -2.39 -6.22 -1.84
C VAL A 70 -2.05 -6.24 -3.33
N GLY A 71 -2.12 -7.43 -3.92
CA GLY A 71 -2.05 -7.56 -5.38
C GLY A 71 -3.40 -7.26 -6.05
N VAL A 72 -3.37 -6.90 -7.35
CA VAL A 72 -4.57 -6.81 -8.18
C VAL A 72 -5.34 -8.14 -8.13
N GLY A 73 -6.67 -8.06 -7.98
CA GLY A 73 -7.56 -9.22 -7.82
C GLY A 73 -7.66 -9.76 -6.39
N ALA A 74 -6.91 -9.22 -5.43
CA ALA A 74 -7.00 -9.64 -4.04
C ALA A 74 -8.27 -9.13 -3.37
N SER A 75 -8.83 -9.95 -2.48
CA SER A 75 -9.93 -9.57 -1.60
C SER A 75 -9.39 -9.02 -0.29
N VAL A 76 -9.91 -7.88 0.16
CA VAL A 76 -9.67 -7.35 1.50
C VAL A 76 -10.94 -7.46 2.32
N GLU A 77 -10.81 -8.06 3.50
CA GLU A 77 -11.89 -8.18 4.48
C GLU A 77 -11.83 -7.03 5.48
N PHE A 78 -13.01 -6.54 5.86
CA PHE A 78 -13.18 -5.45 6.81
C PHE A 78 -14.07 -5.89 7.98
N PRO A 79 -13.56 -6.70 8.94
CA PRO A 79 -14.33 -7.08 10.12
C PRO A 79 -14.55 -5.87 11.03
N ASN A 80 -15.81 -5.65 11.46
CA ASN A 80 -16.10 -4.66 12.48
C ASN A 80 -15.96 -5.31 13.87
N GLN A 81 -14.96 -4.89 14.63
CA GLN A 81 -14.68 -5.38 15.98
C GLN A 81 -15.26 -4.48 17.08
N ASP A 82 -15.77 -3.29 16.73
CA ASP A 82 -16.43 -2.38 17.65
C ASP A 82 -17.93 -2.74 17.82
N ALA A 83 -18.50 -2.35 18.95
CA ALA A 83 -19.93 -2.55 19.23
C ALA A 83 -20.83 -1.50 18.53
N ILE A 84 -20.26 -0.55 17.83
CA ILE A 84 -20.95 0.52 17.09
C ILE A 84 -20.92 0.27 15.59
N PHE A 85 -21.75 0.99 14.85
CA PHE A 85 -21.73 0.94 13.40
C PHE A 85 -20.47 1.59 12.83
N HIS A 86 -19.97 1.00 11.75
CA HIS A 86 -18.96 1.58 10.87
C HIS A 86 -19.38 1.39 9.42
N ASN A 87 -18.72 2.15 8.56
CA ASN A 87 -18.81 2.03 7.12
C ASN A 87 -17.39 1.98 6.55
N VAL A 88 -17.22 1.35 5.41
CA VAL A 88 -15.98 1.46 4.62
C VAL A 88 -16.35 1.93 3.23
N PHE A 89 -15.82 3.06 2.81
CA PHE A 89 -16.01 3.57 1.46
C PHE A 89 -14.73 4.17 0.90
N SER A 90 -14.66 4.25 -0.42
CA SER A 90 -13.61 4.93 -1.17
C SER A 90 -14.20 5.70 -2.34
N VAL A 91 -13.59 6.84 -2.64
CA VAL A 91 -13.85 7.64 -3.85
C VAL A 91 -12.64 7.64 -4.80
N SER A 92 -11.68 6.74 -4.59
CA SER A 92 -10.42 6.66 -5.35
C SER A 92 -10.64 6.04 -6.72
N GLY A 93 -10.84 6.86 -7.75
CA GLY A 93 -10.89 6.48 -9.17
C GLY A 93 -11.72 5.23 -9.44
N GLU A 94 -11.15 4.26 -10.16
CA GLU A 94 -11.77 2.97 -10.51
C GLU A 94 -11.98 2.05 -9.30
N ASN A 95 -11.25 2.27 -8.19
CA ASN A 95 -11.44 1.57 -6.94
C ASN A 95 -12.49 2.23 -6.02
N ARG A 96 -13.47 2.93 -6.59
CA ARG A 96 -14.60 3.48 -5.85
C ARG A 96 -15.52 2.37 -5.35
N PHE A 97 -15.92 2.43 -4.07
CA PHE A 97 -16.88 1.50 -3.47
C PHE A 97 -17.52 2.06 -2.20
N ASP A 98 -18.59 1.41 -1.76
CA ASP A 98 -19.28 1.68 -0.49
C ASP A 98 -19.84 0.35 0.07
N LEU A 99 -19.34 -0.10 1.22
CA LEU A 99 -19.78 -1.34 1.88
C LEU A 99 -20.97 -1.12 2.82
N GLN A 100 -21.58 0.07 2.81
CA GLN A 100 -22.69 0.46 3.66
C GLN A 100 -22.35 0.43 5.16
N LEU A 101 -23.31 0.72 6.01
CA LEU A 101 -23.17 0.67 7.47
C LEU A 101 -23.36 -0.75 7.98
N TYR A 102 -22.48 -1.20 8.83
CA TYR A 102 -22.62 -2.48 9.55
C TYR A 102 -21.90 -2.45 10.89
N LYS A 103 -22.30 -3.36 11.77
CA LYS A 103 -21.68 -3.54 13.09
C LYS A 103 -21.31 -5.00 13.34
N LYS A 104 -20.54 -5.24 14.41
CA LYS A 104 -20.20 -6.58 14.90
C LYS A 104 -21.45 -7.47 14.99
N PRO A 105 -21.37 -8.77 14.57
CA PRO A 105 -20.18 -9.51 14.15
C PRO A 105 -19.92 -9.49 12.64
N LYS A 106 -20.59 -8.61 11.87
CA LYS A 106 -20.52 -8.62 10.41
C LYS A 106 -19.12 -8.23 9.90
N THR A 107 -18.69 -8.97 8.88
CA THR A 107 -17.54 -8.65 8.03
C THR A 107 -18.04 -8.35 6.63
N ALA A 108 -17.51 -7.32 6.02
CA ALA A 108 -17.70 -7.04 4.59
C ALA A 108 -16.35 -7.17 3.87
N SER A 109 -16.37 -7.36 2.56
CA SER A 109 -15.17 -7.50 1.75
C SER A 109 -15.24 -6.73 0.45
N LYS A 110 -14.08 -6.43 -0.14
CA LYS A 110 -13.94 -5.80 -1.46
C LYS A 110 -12.79 -6.45 -2.21
N VAL A 111 -13.00 -6.84 -3.46
CA VAL A 111 -11.95 -7.22 -4.40
C VAL A 111 -11.41 -5.96 -5.08
N PHE A 112 -10.09 -5.81 -5.10
CA PHE A 112 -9.40 -4.65 -5.70
C PHE A 112 -8.84 -5.02 -7.07
N GLU A 113 -9.47 -4.55 -8.14
CA GLU A 113 -9.17 -4.95 -9.51
C GLU A 113 -8.23 -3.98 -10.25
N HIS A 114 -8.03 -2.78 -9.73
CA HIS A 114 -7.22 -1.75 -10.38
C HIS A 114 -6.04 -1.34 -9.50
N PRO A 115 -4.81 -1.24 -10.07
CA PRO A 115 -3.64 -0.79 -9.30
C PRO A 115 -3.80 0.67 -8.87
N GLY A 116 -3.17 1.03 -7.76
CA GLY A 116 -3.19 2.41 -7.26
C GLY A 116 -3.16 2.51 -5.74
N VAL A 117 -3.21 3.74 -5.25
CA VAL A 117 -3.37 4.08 -3.84
C VAL A 117 -4.83 4.38 -3.57
N VAL A 118 -5.49 3.49 -2.84
CA VAL A 118 -6.91 3.60 -2.49
C VAL A 118 -7.05 4.13 -1.08
N ARG A 119 -7.61 5.32 -0.93
CA ARG A 119 -7.98 5.86 0.39
C ARG A 119 -9.31 5.27 0.82
N ILE A 120 -9.36 4.75 2.02
CA ILE A 120 -10.58 4.24 2.64
C ILE A 120 -10.98 5.13 3.82
N TYR A 121 -12.29 5.30 4.01
CA TYR A 121 -12.87 6.17 5.01
C TYR A 121 -14.09 5.54 5.66
N CYS A 122 -14.46 6.02 6.85
CA CYS A 122 -15.76 5.76 7.45
C CYS A 122 -16.68 6.97 7.25
N ASN A 123 -17.92 6.74 6.81
CA ASN A 123 -18.88 7.81 6.52
C ASN A 123 -19.45 8.52 7.78
N ILE A 124 -19.27 7.94 8.96
CA ILE A 124 -19.84 8.45 10.22
C ILE A 124 -18.78 8.80 11.28
N HIS A 125 -17.51 8.52 11.02
CA HIS A 125 -16.40 8.86 11.92
C HIS A 125 -15.29 9.56 11.13
N PRO A 126 -15.26 10.89 11.12
CA PRO A 126 -14.35 11.67 10.25
C PRO A 126 -12.87 11.43 10.49
N GLN A 127 -12.49 10.89 11.67
CA GLN A 127 -11.09 10.55 11.97
C GLN A 127 -10.65 9.19 11.39
N MET A 128 -11.61 8.34 10.96
CA MET A 128 -11.28 7.00 10.43
C MET A 128 -10.88 7.08 8.97
N SER A 129 -9.60 6.98 8.73
CA SER A 129 -9.02 6.86 7.38
C SER A 129 -7.91 5.83 7.34
N GLY A 130 -7.74 5.19 6.20
CA GLY A 130 -6.69 4.21 5.94
C GLY A 130 -6.37 4.12 4.45
N PHE A 131 -5.47 3.21 4.10
CA PHE A 131 -5.02 3.04 2.72
C PHE A 131 -4.91 1.57 2.35
N VAL A 132 -5.33 1.26 1.14
CA VAL A 132 -5.04 0.00 0.47
C VAL A 132 -4.22 0.33 -0.78
N LEU A 133 -2.95 -0.06 -0.78
CA LEU A 133 -2.10 0.05 -1.96
C LEU A 133 -2.26 -1.23 -2.78
N VAL A 134 -2.79 -1.09 -3.97
CA VAL A 134 -3.02 -2.20 -4.90
C VAL A 134 -1.87 -2.24 -5.89
N ARG A 135 -1.14 -3.36 -5.94
CA ARG A 135 0.03 -3.53 -6.81
C ARG A 135 -0.24 -4.59 -7.88
N ASP A 136 0.22 -4.32 -9.07
CA ASP A 136 0.09 -5.22 -10.23
C ASP A 136 1.20 -6.27 -10.31
N ASN A 137 2.26 -6.13 -9.52
CA ASN A 137 3.36 -7.08 -9.44
C ASN A 137 3.68 -7.45 -7.97
N PRO A 138 4.45 -8.52 -7.70
CA PRO A 138 4.75 -8.97 -6.34
C PRO A 138 5.93 -8.25 -5.67
N PHE A 139 6.59 -7.32 -6.37
CA PHE A 139 7.84 -6.71 -5.92
C PHE A 139 7.56 -5.48 -5.05
N TRP A 140 7.08 -5.70 -3.85
CA TRP A 140 6.83 -4.65 -2.88
C TRP A 140 7.12 -5.11 -1.45
N ALA A 141 7.33 -4.16 -0.56
CA ALA A 141 7.48 -4.38 0.87
C ALA A 141 6.85 -3.25 1.68
N LYS A 142 6.25 -3.58 2.81
CA LYS A 142 6.02 -2.61 3.88
C LYS A 142 7.34 -2.32 4.58
N VAL A 143 7.48 -1.08 5.01
CA VAL A 143 8.61 -0.65 5.83
C VAL A 143 8.38 -1.12 7.27
N THR A 144 9.43 -1.59 7.92
CA THR A 144 9.39 -2.02 9.33
C THR A 144 9.54 -0.83 10.28
N ALA A 145 9.31 -1.03 11.57
CA ALA A 145 9.38 0.06 12.56
C ALA A 145 10.76 0.72 12.64
N ASP A 146 11.85 0.00 12.33
CA ASP A 146 13.20 0.57 12.26
C ASP A 146 13.50 1.28 10.92
N GLY A 147 12.54 1.29 9.99
CA GLY A 147 12.64 1.89 8.66
C GLY A 147 13.18 0.95 7.59
N SER A 148 13.51 -0.29 7.90
CA SER A 148 14.03 -1.24 6.92
C SER A 148 12.96 -1.75 5.97
N TYR A 149 13.37 -2.10 4.75
CA TYR A 149 12.54 -2.85 3.81
C TYR A 149 13.37 -3.91 3.07
N ARG A 150 12.70 -4.94 2.55
CA ARG A 150 13.30 -5.99 1.74
C ARG A 150 12.31 -6.49 0.69
N ILE A 151 12.68 -6.42 -0.58
CA ILE A 151 11.93 -6.94 -1.72
C ILE A 151 12.77 -8.06 -2.35
N PRO A 152 12.40 -9.32 -2.16
CA PRO A 152 13.11 -10.46 -2.74
C PRO A 152 12.72 -10.66 -4.20
N ASP A 153 13.49 -11.49 -4.88
CA ASP A 153 13.18 -12.12 -6.16
C ASP A 153 12.92 -11.13 -7.31
N VAL A 154 13.54 -9.93 -7.26
CA VAL A 154 13.44 -8.94 -8.32
C VAL A 154 14.33 -9.37 -9.50
N PRO A 155 13.78 -9.51 -10.71
CA PRO A 155 14.57 -9.87 -11.89
C PRO A 155 15.64 -8.84 -12.22
N ALA A 156 16.73 -9.30 -12.84
CA ALA A 156 17.73 -8.39 -13.39
C ALA A 156 17.12 -7.44 -14.42
N GLY A 157 17.62 -6.21 -14.46
CA GLY A 157 17.13 -5.17 -15.38
C GLY A 157 17.17 -3.77 -14.79
N THR A 158 16.69 -2.82 -15.58
CA THR A 158 16.50 -1.43 -15.14
C THR A 158 15.09 -1.26 -14.65
N TRP A 159 14.94 -0.83 -13.42
CA TRP A 159 13.65 -0.67 -12.77
C TRP A 159 13.46 0.72 -12.16
N VAL A 160 12.22 1.15 -12.02
CA VAL A 160 11.90 2.30 -11.19
C VAL A 160 11.47 1.77 -9.82
N LEU A 161 12.26 2.06 -8.79
CA LEU A 161 11.91 1.74 -7.41
C LEU A 161 11.25 2.97 -6.79
N LYS A 162 10.06 2.78 -6.22
CA LYS A 162 9.26 3.84 -5.61
C LYS A 162 9.08 3.61 -4.12
N ALA A 163 9.05 4.70 -3.37
CA ALA A 163 8.66 4.72 -1.95
C ALA A 163 7.54 5.73 -1.76
N TRP A 164 6.53 5.36 -0.97
CA TRP A 164 5.36 6.18 -0.68
C TRP A 164 5.09 6.24 0.82
N HIS A 165 4.65 7.41 1.25
CA HIS A 165 4.08 7.61 2.58
C HIS A 165 2.95 8.64 2.50
N GLU A 166 1.84 8.45 3.25
CA GLU A 166 0.67 9.33 3.19
C GLU A 166 1.01 10.82 3.29
N ARG A 167 1.94 11.16 4.20
CA ARG A 167 2.28 12.52 4.55
C ARG A 167 3.39 13.14 3.69
N ALA A 168 4.17 12.29 3.02
CA ALA A 168 5.31 12.74 2.23
C ALA A 168 5.13 12.51 0.72
N GLY A 169 4.03 11.85 0.31
CA GLY A 169 3.82 11.51 -1.09
C GLY A 169 4.72 10.40 -1.57
N GLU A 170 5.08 10.43 -2.85
CA GLU A 170 5.86 9.43 -3.56
C GLU A 170 7.25 9.97 -3.93
N SER A 171 8.27 9.14 -3.81
CA SER A 171 9.61 9.36 -4.34
C SER A 171 10.02 8.18 -5.20
N ALA A 172 10.79 8.42 -6.27
CA ALA A 172 11.20 7.40 -7.21
C ALA A 172 12.69 7.47 -7.51
N GLN A 173 13.31 6.31 -7.75
CA GLN A 173 14.72 6.17 -8.15
C GLN A 173 14.83 5.10 -9.24
N THR A 174 15.60 5.37 -10.29
CA THR A 174 15.97 4.34 -11.26
C THR A 174 17.11 3.49 -10.70
N VAL A 175 16.95 2.17 -10.72
CA VAL A 175 17.91 1.20 -10.18
C VAL A 175 18.28 0.17 -11.22
N GLN A 176 19.54 -0.25 -11.23
CA GLN A 176 20.06 -1.34 -12.04
C GLN A 176 20.17 -2.59 -11.17
N VAL A 177 19.26 -3.55 -11.38
CA VAL A 177 19.28 -4.84 -10.71
C VAL A 177 20.13 -5.82 -11.53
N LYS A 178 21.21 -6.33 -10.94
CA LYS A 178 22.09 -7.33 -11.56
C LYS A 178 21.56 -8.74 -11.33
N ASP A 179 22.07 -9.70 -12.11
CA ASP A 179 21.81 -11.11 -11.87
C ASP A 179 22.42 -11.55 -10.55
N ALA A 180 21.61 -12.13 -9.69
CA ALA A 180 21.95 -12.62 -8.36
C ALA A 180 22.66 -11.60 -7.46
N GLY A 181 22.16 -11.39 -6.26
CA GLY A 181 22.79 -10.52 -5.27
C GLY A 181 21.83 -9.67 -4.46
N THR A 182 22.38 -8.59 -3.92
CA THR A 182 21.65 -7.61 -3.14
C THR A 182 21.98 -6.21 -3.64
N LEU A 183 20.93 -5.42 -3.90
CA LEU A 183 21.06 -4.00 -4.17
C LEU A 183 20.53 -3.20 -2.97
N GLU A 184 21.37 -2.32 -2.43
CA GLU A 184 20.97 -1.43 -1.34
C GLU A 184 20.53 -0.08 -1.89
N THR A 185 19.34 0.37 -1.53
CA THR A 185 18.77 1.65 -1.94
C THR A 185 17.90 2.20 -0.81
N SER A 186 18.13 3.45 -0.42
CA SER A 186 17.38 4.09 0.67
C SER A 186 16.64 5.32 0.19
N PHE A 187 15.57 5.68 0.90
CA PHE A 187 14.72 6.83 0.62
C PHE A 187 14.65 7.76 1.83
N THR A 188 14.67 9.05 1.54
CA THR A 188 14.25 10.08 2.49
C THR A 188 12.99 10.74 1.94
N LEU A 189 11.90 10.66 2.70
CA LEU A 189 10.59 11.20 2.35
C LEU A 189 10.32 12.40 3.26
N ASP A 190 9.98 13.55 2.67
CA ASP A 190 9.76 14.81 3.40
C ASP A 190 8.28 15.00 3.73
N ALA A 191 7.91 14.84 4.99
CA ALA A 191 6.57 15.11 5.52
C ALA A 191 6.43 16.52 6.14
N SER A 192 7.45 17.36 6.08
CA SER A 192 7.50 18.67 6.75
C SER A 192 6.38 19.64 6.31
N LYS A 193 5.89 19.47 5.08
CA LYS A 193 4.85 20.32 4.48
C LYS A 193 3.45 19.72 4.61
N PHE A 194 3.31 18.55 5.22
CA PHE A 194 2.02 17.90 5.32
C PHE A 194 1.04 18.70 6.16
N LYS A 195 -0.12 18.94 5.60
CA LYS A 195 -1.27 19.51 6.31
C LYS A 195 -2.44 18.54 6.19
N ARG A 196 -2.92 18.04 7.32
CA ARG A 196 -4.10 17.17 7.31
C ARG A 196 -5.32 18.00 6.91
N ALA A 197 -5.84 17.74 5.73
CA ALA A 197 -7.13 18.29 5.32
C ALA A 197 -8.26 17.39 5.82
N PRO A 198 -9.37 17.92 6.33
CA PRO A 198 -10.57 17.15 6.58
C PRO A 198 -11.03 16.47 5.28
N HIS A 199 -11.35 15.19 5.34
CA HIS A 199 -11.99 14.54 4.20
C HIS A 199 -13.51 14.73 4.23
N LYS A 200 -14.12 14.63 3.08
CA LYS A 200 -15.57 14.69 2.94
C LYS A 200 -16.18 13.31 3.21
N ASN A 201 -17.47 13.29 3.54
CA ASN A 201 -18.25 12.08 3.61
C ASN A 201 -18.47 11.49 2.20
N LYS A 202 -19.09 10.33 2.09
CA LYS A 202 -19.33 9.64 0.80
C LYS A 202 -20.20 10.42 -0.19
N PHE A 203 -20.89 11.45 0.26
CA PHE A 203 -21.72 12.34 -0.55
C PHE A 203 -20.99 13.64 -0.95
N GLY A 204 -19.70 13.77 -0.62
CA GLY A 204 -18.90 14.95 -0.91
C GLY A 204 -19.17 16.14 0.02
N LYS A 205 -19.89 15.94 1.12
CA LYS A 205 -20.24 16.95 2.12
C LYS A 205 -19.32 16.87 3.33
N ASP A 206 -19.30 17.94 4.13
CA ASP A 206 -18.67 17.92 5.45
C ASP A 206 -19.45 16.99 6.40
N TYR A 207 -18.78 16.48 7.42
CA TYR A 207 -19.43 15.71 8.47
C TYR A 207 -20.21 16.67 9.38
N GLU A 208 -21.42 16.31 9.73
CA GLU A 208 -22.23 17.06 10.68
C GLU A 208 -21.68 16.89 12.10
N VAL A 209 -21.53 17.99 12.82
CA VAL A 209 -21.07 17.96 14.20
C VAL A 209 -22.24 17.57 15.09
N GLY A 210 -22.19 16.37 15.69
CA GLY A 210 -23.15 15.95 16.71
C GLY A 210 -24.11 14.81 16.33
N GLU A 211 -24.02 14.20 15.15
CA GLU A 211 -24.76 12.96 14.88
C GLU A 211 -24.26 11.83 15.79
N LYS A 212 -25.13 11.36 16.68
CA LYS A 212 -24.96 10.15 17.48
C LYS A 212 -25.48 8.95 16.68
N TYR A 213 -24.57 8.15 16.16
CA TYR A 213 -24.89 6.85 15.55
C TYR A 213 -24.61 5.71 16.52
#